data_438acab7ceb0fd3929a9b37fc630d299
#
_entry.id   438acab7ceb0fd3929a9b37fc630d299
#
_cell.length_a   1.000
_cell.length_b   1.000
_cell.length_c   1.000
_cell.angle_alpha   90.00
_cell.angle_beta   90.00
_cell.angle_gamma   90.00
#
_symmetry.space_group_name_H-M   'P 1'
#
loop_
_entity.id
_entity.type
_entity.pdbx_description
1 polymer ?
#
loop_
_entity_poly.entity_id
_entity_poly.type
_entity_poly.pdbx_seq_one_letter_code
_entity_poly.pdbx_strand_id
1 'polypeptide(L)'
;VLSFLKKIGYDDAELSREETDDIVEKTSQSTEDSIAYAEDLLKRAIAIRDENAGNQNRSVLKKAVDFIDEYYMDEEISLNKVAHVANVSANHFSALFSQNMGQTFIEYLTALRMDKAKEQLRCTSKRSSEIAGEVGYKDAHYFSYLFKKTQGMTPSEYRNTRGEVCSMRQKQEKLDTKMNWPLLSTMIPMAL
;
A
#
# COMPACT_ATOMS: atom_id res chain seq x y z
N VAL A 1 -7.86 32.75 10.46
CA VAL A 1 -7.70 31.41 11.07
C VAL A 1 -8.83 30.51 10.59
N LEU A 2 -10.12 30.83 10.85
CA LEU A 2 -11.28 30.00 10.46
C LEU A 2 -11.34 29.68 8.97
N SER A 3 -11.04 30.64 8.07
CA SER A 3 -11.01 30.38 6.61
C SER A 3 -9.87 29.46 6.19
N PHE A 4 -8.79 29.39 6.95
CA PHE A 4 -7.68 28.47 6.75
C PHE A 4 -8.04 27.07 7.23
N LEU A 5 -8.69 26.94 8.38
CA LEU A 5 -9.17 25.67 8.93
C LEU A 5 -10.16 24.99 7.97
N LYS A 6 -11.11 25.75 7.39
CA LYS A 6 -12.01 25.26 6.32
C LYS A 6 -11.28 24.73 5.10
N LYS A 7 -10.20 25.40 4.66
CA LYS A 7 -9.39 24.96 3.51
C LYS A 7 -8.65 23.66 3.73
N ILE A 8 -8.32 23.32 4.97
CA ILE A 8 -7.64 22.06 5.33
C ILE A 8 -8.60 20.94 5.73
N GLY A 9 -9.92 21.13 5.52
CA GLY A 9 -10.92 20.09 5.73
C GLY A 9 -11.53 20.04 7.14
N TYR A 10 -11.39 21.11 7.92
CA TYR A 10 -12.05 21.24 9.22
C TYR A 10 -13.52 21.60 8.99
N ASP A 11 -14.45 20.77 9.44
CA ASP A 11 -15.87 21.03 9.28
C ASP A 11 -16.38 21.96 10.40
N ASP A 12 -17.21 22.97 10.03
CA ASP A 12 -17.80 23.93 10.98
C ASP A 12 -18.69 23.24 12.07
N ALA A 13 -19.05 21.98 11.84
CA ALA A 13 -19.88 21.23 12.79
C ALA A 13 -19.12 20.77 14.03
N GLU A 14 -17.79 20.74 13.99
CA GLU A 14 -16.94 20.35 15.16
C GLU A 14 -16.55 21.53 16.06
N LEU A 15 -16.74 22.78 15.60
CA LEU A 15 -16.61 23.95 16.44
C LEU A 15 -17.98 24.26 17.06
N SER A 16 -18.22 23.72 18.24
CA SER A 16 -19.40 24.06 19.02
C SER A 16 -19.45 25.55 19.38
N ARG A 17 -20.64 26.12 19.55
CA ARG A 17 -20.80 27.51 20.01
C ARG A 17 -20.07 27.76 21.32
N GLU A 18 -19.96 26.76 22.20
CA GLU A 18 -19.23 26.84 23.48
C GLU A 18 -17.73 27.08 23.26
N GLU A 19 -17.12 26.47 22.22
CA GLU A 19 -15.70 26.71 21.91
C GLU A 19 -15.44 28.12 21.35
N THR A 20 -16.40 28.73 20.63
CA THR A 20 -16.26 30.11 20.15
C THR A 20 -16.36 31.14 21.27
N ASP A 21 -17.19 30.91 22.26
CA ASP A 21 -17.33 31.80 23.47
C ASP A 21 -16.09 31.67 24.37
N ASP A 22 -15.54 30.46 24.55
CA ASP A 22 -14.28 30.19 25.26
C ASP A 22 -13.06 30.84 24.58
N ILE A 23 -13.07 30.91 23.23
CA ILE A 23 -12.07 31.65 22.45
C ILE A 23 -12.05 33.14 22.77
N VAL A 24 -13.24 33.76 22.82
CA VAL A 24 -13.36 35.20 23.06
C VAL A 24 -12.94 35.51 24.49
N GLU A 25 -13.27 34.69 25.47
CA GLU A 25 -12.90 34.87 26.87
C GLU A 25 -11.38 34.69 27.07
N LYS A 26 -10.76 33.66 26.52
CA LYS A 26 -9.31 33.40 26.63
C LYS A 26 -8.44 34.40 25.86
N THR A 27 -8.92 34.96 24.74
CA THR A 27 -8.17 35.95 23.95
C THR A 27 -8.32 37.37 24.49
N SER A 28 -9.21 37.61 25.46
CA SER A 28 -9.42 38.95 26.05
C SER A 28 -8.53 39.25 27.25
N GLN A 29 -7.83 38.26 27.83
CA GLN A 29 -7.13 38.43 29.12
C GLN A 29 -5.67 38.90 28.99
N SER A 30 -4.90 38.39 28.01
CA SER A 30 -3.55 38.88 27.72
C SER A 30 -3.11 38.56 26.30
N THR A 31 -2.09 39.29 25.79
CA THR A 31 -1.47 38.99 24.49
C THR A 31 -0.75 37.66 24.50
N GLU A 32 -0.15 37.28 25.61
CA GLU A 32 0.55 36.01 25.84
C GLU A 32 -0.42 34.82 25.74
N ASP A 33 -1.59 34.91 26.38
CA ASP A 33 -2.63 33.88 26.35
C ASP A 33 -3.21 33.70 24.96
N SER A 34 -3.38 34.83 24.24
CA SER A 34 -3.82 34.81 22.85
C SER A 34 -2.83 34.09 21.91
N ILE A 35 -1.52 34.28 22.10
CA ILE A 35 -0.46 33.61 21.35
C ILE A 35 -0.43 32.13 21.68
N ALA A 36 -0.47 31.74 22.96
CA ALA A 36 -0.46 30.36 23.38
C ALA A 36 -1.68 29.58 22.83
N TYR A 37 -2.85 30.21 22.83
CA TYR A 37 -4.07 29.62 22.25
C TYR A 37 -3.94 29.44 20.71
N ALA A 38 -3.40 30.43 20.01
CA ALA A 38 -3.19 30.33 18.56
C ALA A 38 -2.19 29.22 18.19
N GLU A 39 -1.13 29.03 19.00
CA GLU A 39 -0.18 27.94 18.84
C GLU A 39 -0.84 26.56 19.04
N ASP A 40 -1.68 26.41 20.05
CA ASP A 40 -2.40 25.16 20.31
C ASP A 40 -3.37 24.83 19.18
N LEU A 41 -4.13 25.82 18.68
CA LEU A 41 -5.00 25.63 17.51
C LEU A 41 -4.22 25.21 16.27
N LEU A 42 -3.05 25.81 16.01
CA LEU A 42 -2.22 25.43 14.88
C LEU A 42 -1.69 24.00 15.03
N LYS A 43 -1.24 23.61 16.23
CA LYS A 43 -0.78 22.23 16.50
C LYS A 43 -1.88 21.21 16.26
N ARG A 44 -3.10 21.47 16.74
CA ARG A 44 -4.27 20.59 16.50
C ARG A 44 -4.61 20.51 15.02
N ALA A 45 -4.65 21.63 14.32
CA ALA A 45 -4.93 21.67 12.87
C ALA A 45 -3.88 20.90 12.05
N ILE A 46 -2.61 20.98 12.43
CA ILE A 46 -1.53 20.20 11.82
C ILE A 46 -1.73 18.71 12.09
N ALA A 47 -2.04 18.32 13.31
CA ALA A 47 -2.27 16.92 13.68
C ALA A 47 -3.45 16.31 12.88
N ILE A 48 -4.57 17.00 12.77
CA ILE A 48 -5.75 16.56 11.99
C ILE A 48 -5.38 16.45 10.50
N ARG A 49 -4.65 17.40 9.94
CA ARG A 49 -4.18 17.34 8.55
C ARG A 49 -3.31 16.12 8.30
N ASP A 50 -2.38 15.85 9.21
CA ASP A 50 -1.41 14.74 9.05
C ASP A 50 -2.11 13.39 9.21
N GLU A 51 -3.10 13.27 10.08
CA GLU A 51 -3.95 12.10 10.22
C GLU A 51 -4.79 11.85 8.95
N ASN A 52 -5.44 12.89 8.42
CA ASN A 52 -6.22 12.80 7.19
C ASN A 52 -5.35 12.42 6.00
N ALA A 53 -4.15 13.01 5.88
CA ALA A 53 -3.19 12.65 4.84
C ALA A 53 -2.73 11.19 4.98
N GLY A 54 -2.48 10.71 6.20
CA GLY A 54 -2.16 9.31 6.48
C GLY A 54 -3.26 8.36 6.07
N ASN A 55 -4.51 8.67 6.40
CA ASN A 55 -5.68 7.87 6.04
C ASN A 55 -5.91 7.83 4.51
N GLN A 56 -5.72 8.97 3.82
CA GLN A 56 -5.80 9.04 2.37
C GLN A 56 -4.69 8.19 1.71
N ASN A 57 -3.47 8.29 2.17
CA ASN A 57 -2.34 7.51 1.67
C ASN A 57 -2.57 6.00 1.85
N ARG A 58 -3.09 5.56 3.00
CA ARG A 58 -3.47 4.15 3.23
C ARG A 58 -4.55 3.68 2.25
N SER A 59 -5.56 4.51 1.99
CA SER A 59 -6.62 4.21 1.02
C SER A 59 -6.07 4.07 -0.40
N VAL A 60 -5.17 4.96 -0.82
CA VAL A 60 -4.48 4.90 -2.12
C VAL A 60 -3.67 3.61 -2.25
N LEU A 61 -2.86 3.27 -1.25
CA LEU A 61 -2.05 2.05 -1.25
C LEU A 61 -2.90 0.80 -1.28
N LYS A 62 -3.97 0.74 -0.48
CA LYS A 62 -4.89 -0.40 -0.48
C LYS A 62 -5.48 -0.64 -1.86
N LYS A 63 -6.05 0.39 -2.49
CA LYS A 63 -6.61 0.29 -3.85
C LYS A 63 -5.57 -0.18 -4.87
N ALA A 64 -4.34 0.32 -4.76
CA ALA A 64 -3.26 -0.05 -5.64
C ALA A 64 -2.85 -1.52 -5.48
N VAL A 65 -2.69 -2.00 -4.24
CA VAL A 65 -2.34 -3.40 -3.95
C VAL A 65 -3.45 -4.33 -4.38
N ASP A 66 -4.71 -4.03 -4.04
CA ASP A 66 -5.87 -4.82 -4.45
C ASP A 66 -5.92 -4.96 -5.99
N PHE A 67 -5.66 -3.86 -6.71
CA PHE A 67 -5.61 -3.88 -8.18
C PHE A 67 -4.42 -4.69 -8.72
N ILE A 68 -3.23 -4.56 -8.12
CA ILE A 68 -2.06 -5.34 -8.53
C ILE A 68 -2.31 -6.83 -8.32
N ASP A 69 -2.88 -7.23 -7.18
CA ASP A 69 -3.18 -8.63 -6.84
C ASP A 69 -4.24 -9.23 -7.77
N GLU A 70 -5.19 -8.44 -8.25
CA GLU A 70 -6.20 -8.87 -9.21
C GLU A 70 -5.67 -8.96 -10.63
N TYR A 71 -4.81 -8.01 -11.04
CA TYR A 71 -4.37 -7.85 -12.44
C TYR A 71 -2.88 -8.15 -12.67
N TYR A 72 -2.17 -8.80 -11.76
CA TYR A 72 -0.73 -9.11 -11.94
C TYR A 72 -0.44 -9.94 -13.19
N MET A 73 -1.40 -10.71 -13.69
CA MET A 73 -1.30 -11.51 -14.91
C MET A 73 -1.40 -10.68 -16.20
N ASP A 74 -1.92 -9.46 -16.14
CA ASP A 74 -1.99 -8.57 -17.30
C ASP A 74 -0.58 -8.13 -17.71
N GLU A 75 -0.17 -8.49 -18.94
CA GLU A 75 1.12 -8.09 -19.52
C GLU A 75 1.29 -6.56 -19.58
N GLU A 76 0.18 -5.85 -19.73
CA GLU A 76 0.11 -4.40 -19.87
C GLU A 76 -0.01 -3.65 -18.53
N ILE A 77 0.05 -4.34 -17.39
CA ILE A 77 0.03 -3.65 -16.09
C ILE A 77 1.25 -2.75 -15.96
N SER A 78 1.01 -1.51 -15.61
CA SER A 78 2.05 -0.49 -15.51
C SER A 78 1.82 0.44 -14.32
N LEU A 79 2.88 1.11 -13.87
CA LEU A 79 2.80 2.11 -12.81
C LEU A 79 1.72 3.16 -13.10
N ASN A 80 1.59 3.60 -14.37
CA ASN A 80 0.60 4.58 -14.77
C ASN A 80 -0.84 4.05 -14.63
N LYS A 81 -1.10 2.78 -15.01
CA LYS A 81 -2.43 2.16 -14.85
C LYS A 81 -2.80 2.07 -13.36
N VAL A 82 -1.88 1.62 -12.52
CA VAL A 82 -2.13 1.49 -11.06
C VAL A 82 -2.35 2.86 -10.42
N ALA A 83 -1.52 3.84 -10.75
CA ALA A 83 -1.67 5.21 -10.25
C ALA A 83 -3.02 5.82 -10.65
N HIS A 84 -3.47 5.59 -11.89
CA HIS A 84 -4.76 6.04 -12.37
C HIS A 84 -5.93 5.42 -11.58
N VAL A 85 -5.88 4.11 -11.31
CA VAL A 85 -6.90 3.42 -10.49
C VAL A 85 -6.92 3.94 -9.05
N ALA A 86 -5.75 4.23 -8.51
CA ALA A 86 -5.62 4.83 -7.18
C ALA A 86 -5.94 6.34 -7.15
N ASN A 87 -6.26 6.94 -8.32
CA ASN A 87 -6.60 8.36 -8.51
C ASN A 87 -5.50 9.33 -8.05
N VAL A 88 -4.26 9.00 -8.37
CA VAL A 88 -3.07 9.83 -8.07
C VAL A 88 -2.15 9.92 -9.29
N SER A 89 -1.24 10.90 -9.30
CA SER A 89 -0.21 10.97 -10.34
C SER A 89 0.81 9.82 -10.19
N ALA A 90 1.40 9.39 -11.31
CA ALA A 90 2.39 8.32 -11.32
C ALA A 90 3.61 8.63 -10.43
N ASN A 91 4.06 9.87 -10.41
CA ASN A 91 5.18 10.31 -9.57
C ASN A 91 4.83 10.24 -8.08
N HIS A 92 3.65 10.71 -7.70
CA HIS A 92 3.17 10.63 -6.33
C HIS A 92 3.00 9.17 -5.90
N PHE A 93 2.36 8.34 -6.74
CA PHE A 93 2.21 6.92 -6.48
C PHE A 93 3.55 6.21 -6.29
N SER A 94 4.52 6.44 -7.18
CA SER A 94 5.86 5.84 -7.09
C SER A 94 6.56 6.16 -5.78
N ALA A 95 6.55 7.43 -5.37
CA ALA A 95 7.14 7.86 -4.11
C ALA A 95 6.41 7.25 -2.90
N LEU A 96 5.07 7.36 -2.88
CA LEU A 96 4.24 6.82 -1.81
C LEU A 96 4.40 5.31 -1.66
N PHE A 97 4.39 4.58 -2.77
CA PHE A 97 4.52 3.13 -2.79
C PHE A 97 5.89 2.70 -2.25
N SER A 98 6.98 3.29 -2.78
CA SER A 98 8.33 2.95 -2.34
C SER A 98 8.58 3.29 -0.88
N GLN A 99 8.05 4.41 -0.40
CA GLN A 99 8.20 4.84 1.00
C GLN A 99 7.49 3.89 1.98
N ASN A 100 6.29 3.40 1.62
CA ASN A 100 5.49 2.57 2.52
C ASN A 100 5.78 1.07 2.39
N MET A 101 6.09 0.59 1.16
CA MET A 101 6.33 -0.83 0.90
C MET A 101 7.81 -1.21 0.99
N GLY A 102 8.73 -0.24 1.12
CA GLY A 102 10.18 -0.48 1.16
C GLY A 102 10.78 -0.97 -0.16
N GLN A 103 9.98 -1.00 -1.24
CA GLN A 103 10.38 -1.48 -2.56
C GLN A 103 9.58 -0.77 -3.65
N THR A 104 10.11 -0.75 -4.87
CA THR A 104 9.43 -0.15 -6.02
C THR A 104 8.24 -0.99 -6.49
N PHE A 105 7.30 -0.38 -7.21
CA PHE A 105 6.18 -1.10 -7.84
C PHE A 105 6.66 -2.28 -8.72
N ILE A 106 7.71 -2.08 -9.51
CA ILE A 106 8.24 -3.13 -10.40
C ILE A 106 8.83 -4.29 -9.61
N GLU A 107 9.54 -4.02 -8.52
CA GLU A 107 10.08 -5.06 -7.63
C GLU A 107 8.95 -5.85 -6.97
N TYR A 108 7.92 -5.16 -6.47
CA TYR A 108 6.74 -5.79 -5.88
C TYR A 108 6.01 -6.69 -6.88
N LEU A 109 5.68 -6.17 -8.07
CA LEU A 109 5.02 -6.94 -9.12
C LEU A 109 5.85 -8.14 -9.56
N THR A 110 7.17 -7.96 -9.69
CA THR A 110 8.08 -9.05 -10.03
C THR A 110 8.08 -10.13 -8.96
N ALA A 111 8.19 -9.76 -7.69
CA ALA A 111 8.15 -10.69 -6.58
C ALA A 111 6.83 -11.49 -6.54
N LEU A 112 5.70 -10.81 -6.69
CA LEU A 112 4.37 -11.42 -6.74
C LEU A 112 4.27 -12.45 -7.89
N ARG A 113 4.66 -12.05 -9.10
CA ARG A 113 4.67 -12.94 -10.28
C ARG A 113 5.59 -14.15 -10.09
N MET A 114 6.77 -13.95 -9.49
CA MET A 114 7.69 -15.04 -9.20
C MET A 114 7.14 -16.01 -8.15
N ASP A 115 6.44 -15.52 -7.14
CA ASP A 115 5.80 -16.36 -6.13
C ASP A 115 4.67 -17.21 -6.74
N LYS A 116 3.84 -16.61 -7.60
CA LYS A 116 2.81 -17.36 -8.35
C LYS A 116 3.41 -18.36 -9.33
N ALA A 117 4.51 -18.01 -9.99
CA ALA A 117 5.23 -18.95 -10.87
C ALA A 117 5.81 -20.13 -10.09
N LYS A 118 6.39 -19.91 -8.92
CA LYS A 118 6.89 -20.98 -8.03
C LYS A 118 5.78 -21.96 -7.64
N GLU A 119 4.62 -21.44 -7.30
CA GLU A 119 3.45 -22.23 -6.97
C GLU A 119 3.02 -23.12 -8.15
N GLN A 120 2.85 -22.53 -9.35
CA GLN A 120 2.47 -23.27 -10.55
C GLN A 120 3.52 -24.30 -10.96
N LEU A 121 4.82 -23.97 -10.88
CA LEU A 121 5.91 -24.89 -11.16
C LEU A 121 5.88 -26.14 -10.27
N ARG A 122 5.47 -26.00 -9.02
CA ARG A 122 5.37 -27.12 -8.06
C ARG A 122 4.08 -27.92 -8.21
N CYS A 123 2.96 -27.24 -8.44
CA CYS A 123 1.62 -27.82 -8.38
C CYS A 123 1.10 -28.31 -9.72
N THR A 124 1.72 -27.94 -10.84
CA THR A 124 1.25 -28.29 -12.20
C THR A 124 2.35 -28.93 -13.03
N SER A 125 1.94 -29.63 -14.09
CA SER A 125 2.83 -30.17 -15.13
C SER A 125 3.01 -29.22 -16.32
N LYS A 126 2.46 -28.00 -16.27
CA LYS A 126 2.54 -27.00 -17.34
C LYS A 126 4.00 -26.68 -17.70
N ARG A 127 4.27 -26.39 -18.96
CA ARG A 127 5.61 -25.96 -19.39
C ARG A 127 5.96 -24.61 -18.79
N SER A 128 7.24 -24.34 -18.58
CA SER A 128 7.71 -23.04 -18.04
C SER A 128 7.30 -21.86 -18.94
N SER A 129 7.16 -22.07 -20.25
CA SER A 129 6.67 -21.07 -21.20
C SER A 129 5.18 -20.76 -21.02
N GLU A 130 4.38 -21.75 -20.69
CA GLU A 130 2.95 -21.56 -20.41
C GLU A 130 2.76 -20.78 -19.09
N ILE A 131 3.53 -21.18 -18.07
CA ILE A 131 3.55 -20.49 -16.78
C ILE A 131 3.99 -19.04 -16.94
N ALA A 132 4.99 -18.77 -17.79
CA ALA A 132 5.43 -17.39 -18.05
C ALA A 132 4.26 -16.51 -18.54
N GLY A 133 3.48 -16.99 -19.50
CA GLY A 133 2.28 -16.27 -19.98
C GLY A 133 1.22 -16.09 -18.89
N GLU A 134 0.94 -17.14 -18.12
CA GLU A 134 -0.07 -17.10 -17.06
C GLU A 134 0.27 -16.17 -15.89
N VAL A 135 1.56 -15.88 -15.67
CA VAL A 135 1.98 -14.92 -14.65
C VAL A 135 2.29 -13.53 -15.22
N GLY A 136 1.94 -13.28 -16.50
CA GLY A 136 2.00 -11.96 -17.11
C GLY A 136 3.33 -11.63 -17.81
N TYR A 137 4.13 -12.62 -18.21
CA TYR A 137 5.33 -12.40 -19.02
C TYR A 137 5.09 -12.82 -20.46
N LYS A 138 5.17 -11.86 -21.38
CA LYS A 138 5.04 -12.08 -22.82
C LYS A 138 6.18 -12.92 -23.39
N ASP A 139 7.39 -12.73 -22.87
CA ASP A 139 8.59 -13.44 -23.31
C ASP A 139 9.02 -14.48 -22.26
N ALA A 140 8.92 -15.76 -22.63
CA ALA A 140 9.31 -16.88 -21.80
C ALA A 140 10.84 -16.95 -21.53
N HIS A 141 11.68 -16.41 -22.43
CA HIS A 141 13.12 -16.34 -22.22
C HIS A 141 13.46 -15.30 -21.17
N TYR A 142 12.82 -14.13 -21.26
CA TYR A 142 12.97 -13.08 -20.25
C TYR A 142 12.48 -13.56 -18.86
N PHE A 143 11.33 -14.25 -18.81
CA PHE A 143 10.85 -14.89 -17.59
C PHE A 143 11.88 -15.85 -17.01
N SER A 144 12.44 -16.76 -17.81
CA SER A 144 13.42 -17.75 -17.35
C SER A 144 14.69 -17.09 -16.82
N TYR A 145 15.17 -16.04 -17.49
CA TYR A 145 16.30 -15.23 -17.02
C TYR A 145 15.99 -14.56 -15.68
N LEU A 146 14.84 -13.90 -15.57
CA LEU A 146 14.44 -13.19 -14.37
C LEU A 146 14.21 -14.15 -13.19
N PHE A 147 13.59 -15.30 -13.46
CA PHE A 147 13.39 -16.36 -12.46
C PHE A 147 14.74 -16.86 -11.92
N LYS A 148 15.70 -17.16 -12.81
CA LYS A 148 17.05 -17.56 -12.39
C LYS A 148 17.76 -16.47 -11.59
N LYS A 149 17.63 -15.21 -12.00
CA LYS A 149 18.22 -14.06 -11.31
C LYS A 149 17.68 -13.88 -9.90
N THR A 150 16.36 -14.09 -9.71
CA THR A 150 15.68 -13.86 -8.42
C THR A 150 15.68 -15.08 -7.52
N GLN A 151 15.63 -16.30 -8.08
CA GLN A 151 15.53 -17.54 -7.32
C GLN A 151 16.85 -18.35 -7.26
N GLY A 152 17.90 -17.92 -7.98
CA GLY A 152 19.19 -18.60 -8.03
C GLY A 152 19.24 -19.85 -8.94
N MET A 153 18.10 -20.31 -9.46
CA MET A 153 17.98 -21.51 -10.30
C MET A 153 16.93 -21.32 -11.40
N THR A 154 17.03 -22.12 -12.46
CA THR A 154 16.07 -22.08 -13.58
C THR A 154 14.69 -22.62 -13.16
N PRO A 155 13.60 -22.24 -13.86
CA PRO A 155 12.27 -22.80 -13.62
C PRO A 155 12.21 -24.33 -13.67
N SER A 156 12.99 -24.95 -14.57
CA SER A 156 13.07 -26.41 -14.70
C SER A 156 13.77 -27.06 -13.52
N GLU A 157 14.88 -26.50 -13.06
CA GLU A 157 15.59 -26.94 -11.85
C GLU A 157 14.69 -26.81 -10.63
N TYR A 158 14.00 -25.66 -10.50
CA TYR A 158 13.07 -25.42 -9.40
C TYR A 158 11.92 -26.43 -9.34
N ARG A 159 11.40 -26.85 -10.50
CA ARG A 159 10.39 -27.90 -10.59
C ARG A 159 10.91 -29.24 -10.05
N ASN A 160 12.17 -29.57 -10.34
CA ASN A 160 12.78 -30.83 -9.94
C ASN A 160 13.10 -30.90 -8.44
N THR A 161 13.13 -29.76 -7.74
CA THR A 161 13.28 -29.71 -6.27
C THR A 161 12.00 -30.17 -5.53
N ARG A 162 11.13 -30.95 -6.17
CA ARG A 162 9.87 -31.47 -5.61
C ARG A 162 10.10 -32.20 -4.28
N GLY A 163 9.73 -31.55 -3.19
CA GLY A 163 9.58 -32.14 -1.88
C GLY A 163 8.43 -31.47 -1.14
N GLU A 164 7.38 -32.23 -0.86
CA GLU A 164 6.43 -32.13 0.27
C GLU A 164 5.57 -30.86 0.51
N VAL A 165 5.70 -29.75 -0.22
CA VAL A 165 5.07 -28.48 0.17
C VAL A 165 3.69 -28.24 -0.45
N CYS A 166 3.30 -28.96 -1.51
CA CYS A 166 2.05 -28.67 -2.24
C CYS A 166 0.78 -29.04 -1.44
N SER A 167 0.84 -30.05 -0.59
CA SER A 167 -0.34 -30.53 0.17
C SER A 167 -0.65 -29.69 1.42
N MET A 168 0.33 -29.00 1.99
CA MET A 168 0.12 -28.17 3.18
C MET A 168 -0.45 -26.78 2.85
N ARG A 169 -0.05 -26.18 1.71
CA ARG A 169 -0.45 -24.82 1.35
C ARG A 169 -1.89 -24.71 0.85
N GLN A 170 -2.40 -25.71 0.15
CA GLN A 170 -3.83 -25.75 -0.22
C GLN A 170 -4.78 -25.85 0.99
N LYS A 171 -4.28 -26.35 2.13
CA LYS A 171 -5.02 -26.30 3.40
C LYS A 171 -4.95 -24.93 4.05
N GLN A 172 -3.83 -24.23 3.91
CA GLN A 172 -3.62 -22.91 4.52
C GLN A 172 -4.42 -21.82 3.81
N GLU A 173 -4.44 -21.81 2.46
CA GLU A 173 -5.22 -20.83 1.68
C GLU A 173 -6.74 -20.91 1.94
N LYS A 174 -7.26 -22.11 2.22
CA LYS A 174 -8.66 -22.28 2.64
C LYS A 174 -8.94 -21.78 4.06
N LEU A 175 -7.93 -21.63 4.88
CA LEU A 175 -8.01 -21.08 6.25
C LEU A 175 -7.83 -19.55 6.23
N ASP A 176 -6.93 -19.01 5.39
CA ASP A 176 -6.61 -17.59 5.33
C ASP A 176 -7.70 -16.78 4.60
N THR A 177 -8.45 -17.40 3.67
CA THR A 177 -9.65 -16.78 3.07
C THR A 177 -10.80 -16.60 4.09
N LYS A 178 -10.70 -17.21 5.26
CA LYS A 178 -11.66 -17.06 6.38
C LYS A 178 -11.17 -16.14 7.49
N MET A 179 -9.91 -15.74 7.48
CA MET A 179 -9.36 -14.84 8.48
C MET A 179 -9.07 -13.45 7.89
N ASN A 180 -10.01 -12.59 8.15
CA ASN A 180 -10.01 -11.14 8.21
C ASN A 180 -8.60 -10.54 8.45
N TRP A 181 -8.19 -9.67 7.56
CA TRP A 181 -7.00 -8.83 7.57
C TRP A 181 -6.87 -7.96 8.84
N PRO A 182 -6.07 -8.29 9.84
CA PRO A 182 -5.74 -7.37 10.93
C PRO A 182 -4.24 -7.14 11.16
N LEU A 183 -3.32 -7.56 10.29
CA LEU A 183 -1.90 -7.62 10.66
C LEU A 183 -0.99 -6.53 10.08
N LEU A 184 -1.51 -5.52 9.35
CA LEU A 184 -0.73 -4.30 9.05
C LEU A 184 -0.79 -3.24 10.16
N SER A 185 -1.56 -3.50 11.23
CA SER A 185 -1.71 -2.57 12.35
C SER A 185 -0.56 -2.62 13.37
N THR A 186 0.34 -3.60 13.31
CA THR A 186 1.33 -3.83 14.37
C THR A 186 2.80 -3.70 13.96
N MET A 187 3.10 -3.24 12.73
CA MET A 187 4.49 -3.01 12.30
C MET A 187 4.79 -1.54 11.97
N ILE A 188 4.19 -0.60 12.69
CA ILE A 188 4.73 0.77 12.74
C ILE A 188 5.39 0.91 14.10
N PRO A 189 6.74 0.93 14.21
CA PRO A 189 7.37 1.32 15.45
C PRO A 189 7.00 2.79 15.70
N MET A 190 6.40 3.04 16.85
CA MET A 190 6.40 4.37 17.46
C MET A 190 7.87 4.81 17.56
N ALA A 191 8.29 5.71 16.71
CA ALA A 191 9.48 6.52 16.94
C ALA A 191 8.98 7.78 17.69
N LEU A 192 9.49 7.92 18.90
CA LEU A 192 9.44 9.09 19.78
C LEU A 192 9.90 10.37 19.08
#